data_99a709f4930c490fe27732ca7552b06f
#
_entry.id   99a709f4930c490fe27732ca7552b06f
#
_cell.length_a   1.000
_cell.length_b   1.000
_cell.length_c   1.000
_cell.angle_alpha   90.00
_cell.angle_beta   90.00
_cell.angle_gamma   90.00
#
_symmetry.space_group_name_H-M   'P 1'
#
loop_
_entity.id
_entity.type
_entity.pdbx_description
1 polymer ?
#
loop_
_entity_poly.entity_id
_entity_poly.type
_entity_poly.pdbx_seq_one_letter_code
_entity_poly.pdbx_strand_id
1 'polypeptide(L)'
;MDDPFLRIVLVEPEIPPNTGTIGRLCVALNIPLLLVEPLGFSLEDKYLKRAGLDYWKELDYSLFSSFEKVKEAFPLGNFWFFTKKSPRTFFEARFSHGDFLVFGKETAGLPDALLESDPEHCLSLPMPGKTRSINLSNAVSAASYEAYRQIFFR
;
A
#
# COMPACT_ATOMS: atom_id res chain seq x y z
N MET A 1 12.63 19.81 -3.83
CA MET A 1 11.52 18.88 -4.03
C MET A 1 10.89 18.54 -2.69
N ASP A 2 9.61 18.71 -2.62
CA ASP A 2 8.90 18.37 -1.39
C ASP A 2 8.80 16.87 -1.24
N ASP A 3 8.95 16.36 -0.01
CA ASP A 3 8.73 14.96 0.28
C ASP A 3 7.26 14.61 0.03
N PRO A 4 6.98 13.42 -0.50
CA PRO A 4 5.59 12.99 -0.69
C PRO A 4 4.88 12.88 0.65
N PHE A 5 3.59 13.23 0.66
CA PHE A 5 2.82 13.16 1.91
C PHE A 5 2.57 11.73 2.35
N LEU A 6 2.72 10.77 1.44
CA LEU A 6 2.41 9.36 1.67
C LEU A 6 3.21 8.51 0.69
N ARG A 7 3.53 7.28 1.07
CA ARG A 7 4.08 6.27 0.17
C ARG A 7 3.29 4.98 0.34
N ILE A 8 3.02 4.31 -0.78
CA ILE A 8 2.35 3.01 -0.77
C ILE A 8 3.39 1.92 -1.00
N VAL A 9 3.36 0.89 -0.17
CA VAL A 9 4.23 -0.28 -0.30
C VAL A 9 3.36 -1.50 -0.53
N LEU A 10 3.60 -2.21 -1.63
CA LEU A 10 2.94 -3.49 -1.92
C LEU A 10 3.97 -4.60 -1.77
N VAL A 11 3.73 -5.52 -0.83
CA VAL A 11 4.65 -6.62 -0.56
C VAL A 11 4.19 -7.85 -1.34
N GLU A 12 4.97 -8.20 -2.36
CA GLU A 12 4.75 -9.37 -3.21
C GLU A 12 3.34 -9.41 -3.84
N PRO A 13 2.92 -8.31 -4.51
CA PRO A 13 1.58 -8.32 -5.12
C PRO A 13 1.50 -9.37 -6.23
N GLU A 14 0.31 -9.98 -6.39
CA GLU A 14 0.11 -11.13 -7.24
C GLU A 14 -0.73 -10.86 -8.49
N ILE A 15 -1.68 -9.94 -8.39
CA ILE A 15 -2.71 -9.74 -9.41
C ILE A 15 -2.41 -8.46 -10.21
N PRO A 16 -2.00 -8.58 -11.48
CA PRO A 16 -1.56 -7.41 -12.28
C PRO A 16 -2.55 -6.25 -12.33
N PRO A 17 -3.86 -6.46 -12.58
CA PRO A 17 -4.80 -5.34 -12.62
C PRO A 17 -4.87 -4.54 -11.33
N ASN A 18 -4.70 -5.19 -10.17
CA ASN A 18 -4.71 -4.49 -8.89
C ASN A 18 -3.53 -3.52 -8.80
N THR A 19 -2.34 -3.98 -9.14
CA THR A 19 -1.16 -3.12 -9.12
C THR A 19 -1.28 -1.98 -10.14
N GLY A 20 -1.84 -2.26 -11.31
CA GLY A 20 -2.09 -1.22 -12.31
C GLY A 20 -3.04 -0.13 -11.82
N THR A 21 -4.14 -0.54 -11.19
CA THR A 21 -5.13 0.38 -10.61
C THR A 21 -4.54 1.19 -9.47
N ILE A 22 -3.73 0.55 -8.62
CA ILE A 22 -3.04 1.22 -7.52
C ILE A 22 -2.04 2.24 -8.07
N GLY A 23 -1.32 1.89 -9.14
CA GLY A 23 -0.41 2.82 -9.80
C GLY A 23 -1.12 4.08 -10.28
N ARG A 24 -2.30 3.91 -10.89
CA ARG A 24 -3.12 5.04 -11.33
C ARG A 24 -3.54 5.93 -10.14
N LEU A 25 -3.90 5.31 -9.02
CA LEU A 25 -4.23 6.03 -7.79
C LEU A 25 -3.02 6.85 -7.31
N CYS A 26 -1.84 6.25 -7.31
CA CYS A 26 -0.62 6.92 -6.86
C CYS A 26 -0.30 8.13 -7.74
N VAL A 27 -0.53 8.03 -9.05
CA VAL A 27 -0.37 9.18 -9.94
C VAL A 27 -1.39 10.27 -9.58
N ALA A 28 -2.65 9.89 -9.33
CA ALA A 28 -3.69 10.84 -8.96
C ALA A 28 -3.36 11.60 -7.67
N LEU A 29 -2.75 10.94 -6.71
CA LEU A 29 -2.38 11.53 -5.43
C LEU A 29 -0.96 12.11 -5.42
N ASN A 30 -0.22 11.95 -6.49
CA ASN A 30 1.18 12.36 -6.61
C ASN A 30 2.05 11.75 -5.49
N ILE A 31 1.90 10.44 -5.29
CA ILE A 31 2.67 9.68 -4.30
C ILE A 31 3.41 8.52 -4.95
N PRO A 32 4.59 8.14 -4.41
CA PRO A 32 5.34 7.00 -4.95
C PRO A 32 4.72 5.66 -4.61
N LEU A 33 5.00 4.67 -5.45
CA LEU A 33 4.63 3.27 -5.23
C LEU A 33 5.90 2.44 -5.09
N LEU A 34 6.04 1.74 -3.98
CA LEU A 34 7.16 0.85 -3.71
C LEU A 34 6.67 -0.59 -3.83
N LEU A 35 7.33 -1.36 -4.71
CA LEU A 35 6.98 -2.75 -4.97
C LEU A 35 8.07 -3.66 -4.41
N VAL A 36 7.68 -4.57 -3.51
CA VAL A 36 8.61 -5.55 -2.93
C VAL A 36 8.48 -6.87 -3.66
N GLU A 37 9.59 -7.31 -4.24
CA GLU A 37 9.67 -8.57 -4.98
C GLU A 37 9.70 -9.78 -4.04
N PRO A 38 9.29 -10.98 -4.50
CA PRO A 38 8.93 -11.29 -5.89
C PRO A 38 7.53 -10.80 -6.24
N LEU A 39 7.35 -10.36 -7.48
CA LEU A 39 6.03 -10.00 -8.01
C LEU A 39 5.42 -11.23 -8.68
N GLY A 40 4.11 -11.40 -8.56
CA GLY A 40 3.39 -12.49 -9.21
C GLY A 40 3.15 -12.27 -10.70
N PHE A 41 3.79 -11.27 -11.29
CA PHE A 41 3.61 -10.88 -12.70
C PHE A 41 4.82 -10.11 -13.19
N SER A 42 4.88 -9.90 -14.51
CA SER A 42 5.88 -9.03 -15.13
C SER A 42 5.36 -7.59 -15.17
N LEU A 43 6.25 -6.61 -15.03
CA LEU A 43 5.89 -5.20 -15.19
C LEU A 43 5.50 -4.87 -16.64
N GLU A 44 5.80 -5.78 -17.58
CA GLU A 44 5.35 -5.68 -18.97
C GLU A 44 3.97 -6.29 -19.21
N ASP A 45 3.34 -6.80 -18.15
CA ASP A 45 2.02 -7.45 -18.25
C ASP A 45 0.96 -6.51 -18.83
N LYS A 46 0.21 -7.01 -19.81
CA LYS A 46 -0.79 -6.21 -20.50
C LYS A 46 -1.97 -5.80 -19.62
N TYR A 47 -2.33 -6.63 -18.64
CA TYR A 47 -3.44 -6.32 -17.74
C TYR A 47 -3.05 -5.26 -16.72
N LEU A 48 -1.78 -5.27 -16.29
CA LEU A 48 -1.24 -4.21 -15.44
C LEU A 48 -1.29 -2.87 -16.20
N LYS A 49 -0.77 -2.84 -17.41
CA LYS A 49 -0.73 -1.62 -18.22
C LYS A 49 -2.12 -1.12 -18.55
N ARG A 50 -3.04 -2.03 -18.86
CA ARG A 50 -4.44 -1.67 -19.17
C ARG A 50 -5.12 -1.03 -17.95
N ALA A 51 -4.94 -1.61 -16.75
CA ALA A 51 -5.53 -1.07 -15.54
C ALA A 51 -4.94 0.29 -15.16
N GLY A 52 -3.65 0.48 -15.38
CA GLY A 52 -2.96 1.75 -15.15
C GLY A 52 -3.24 2.78 -16.23
N LEU A 53 -3.82 2.36 -17.37
CA LEU A 53 -4.05 3.18 -18.55
C LEU A 53 -2.74 3.85 -19.00
N ASP A 54 -2.82 5.11 -19.43
CA ASP A 54 -1.64 5.88 -19.84
C ASP A 54 -0.88 6.45 -18.65
N TYR A 55 -1.41 6.30 -17.44
CA TYR A 55 -0.83 6.92 -16.24
C TYR A 55 0.39 6.18 -15.72
N TRP A 56 0.59 4.90 -16.09
CA TRP A 56 1.71 4.12 -15.61
C TRP A 56 3.07 4.78 -15.89
N LYS A 57 3.21 5.41 -17.05
CA LYS A 57 4.46 6.10 -17.42
C LYS A 57 4.74 7.34 -16.57
N GLU A 58 3.71 7.89 -15.92
CA GLU A 58 3.85 9.04 -15.02
C GLU A 58 4.10 8.62 -13.57
N LEU A 59 4.05 7.32 -13.30
CA LEU A 59 4.18 6.78 -11.96
C LEU A 59 5.63 6.77 -11.49
N ASP A 60 5.85 7.32 -10.29
CA ASP A 60 7.11 7.17 -9.58
C ASP A 60 7.05 5.85 -8.81
N TYR A 61 7.70 4.80 -9.34
CA TYR A 61 7.74 3.52 -8.66
C TYR A 61 9.17 3.02 -8.50
N SER A 62 9.39 2.19 -7.48
CA SER A 62 10.69 1.57 -7.21
C SER A 62 10.49 0.10 -6.85
N LEU A 63 11.48 -0.73 -7.19
CA LEU A 63 11.51 -2.14 -6.86
C LEU A 63 12.48 -2.39 -5.73
N PHE A 64 12.08 -3.22 -4.77
CA PHE A 64 12.91 -3.63 -3.64
C PHE A 64 12.93 -5.15 -3.56
N SER A 65 14.10 -5.73 -3.26
CA SER A 65 14.24 -7.18 -3.17
C SER A 65 13.59 -7.77 -1.91
N SER A 66 13.37 -6.95 -0.88
CA SER A 66 12.73 -7.36 0.37
C SER A 66 12.17 -6.15 1.09
N PHE A 67 11.27 -6.39 2.07
CA PHE A 67 10.77 -5.30 2.91
C PHE A 67 11.88 -4.70 3.76
N GLU A 68 12.85 -5.50 4.21
CA GLU A 68 14.00 -5.02 4.97
C GLU A 68 14.77 -3.96 4.16
N LYS A 69 14.85 -4.12 2.84
CA LYS A 69 15.49 -3.13 1.97
C LYS A 69 14.71 -1.82 1.92
N VAL A 70 13.40 -1.88 2.02
CA VAL A 70 12.58 -0.67 2.14
C VAL A 70 12.93 0.06 3.45
N LYS A 71 13.02 -0.66 4.55
CA LYS A 71 13.35 -0.07 5.86
C LYS A 71 14.77 0.52 5.87
N GLU A 72 15.70 -0.14 5.20
CA GLU A 72 17.06 0.38 5.08
C GLU A 72 17.11 1.69 4.27
N ALA A 73 16.29 1.77 3.22
CA ALA A 73 16.20 2.98 2.39
C ALA A 73 15.53 4.14 3.12
N PHE A 74 14.64 3.82 4.05
CA PHE A 74 13.87 4.83 4.80
C PHE A 74 13.94 4.54 6.29
N PRO A 75 15.13 4.73 6.91
CA PRO A 75 15.33 4.34 8.33
C PRO A 75 14.49 5.13 9.32
N LEU A 76 13.99 6.29 8.94
CA LEU A 76 13.10 7.12 9.79
C LEU A 76 11.63 6.99 9.39
N GLY A 77 11.31 6.06 8.49
CA GLY A 77 9.95 5.87 8.00
C GLY A 77 9.01 5.37 9.08
N ASN A 78 7.78 5.87 9.04
CA ASN A 78 6.71 5.41 9.91
C ASN A 78 5.79 4.52 9.05
N PHE A 79 5.78 3.22 9.35
CA PHE A 79 5.11 2.22 8.54
C PHE A 79 3.84 1.72 9.22
N TRP A 80 2.71 1.79 8.52
CA TRP A 80 1.43 1.22 8.94
C TRP A 80 1.15 -0.02 8.12
N PHE A 81 0.86 -1.14 8.81
CA PHE A 81 0.67 -2.45 8.19
C PHE A 81 -0.81 -2.80 8.15
N PHE A 82 -1.34 -3.00 6.95
CA PHE A 82 -2.76 -3.29 6.77
C PHE A 82 -3.02 -4.78 6.77
N THR A 83 -3.87 -5.23 7.68
CA THR A 83 -4.22 -6.64 7.88
C THR A 83 -5.61 -6.75 8.48
N LYS A 84 -6.39 -7.71 7.99
CA LYS A 84 -7.71 -8.00 8.58
C LYS A 84 -7.62 -8.59 9.98
N LYS A 85 -6.44 -8.98 10.41
CA LYS A 85 -6.21 -9.59 11.74
C LYS A 85 -6.09 -8.57 12.88
N SER A 86 -5.94 -7.29 12.57
CA SER A 86 -5.79 -6.27 13.60
C SER A 86 -7.15 -5.91 14.21
N PRO A 87 -7.26 -5.85 15.55
CA PRO A 87 -8.47 -5.33 16.19
C PRO A 87 -8.60 -3.82 16.07
N ARG A 88 -7.51 -3.14 15.74
CA ARG A 88 -7.48 -1.69 15.59
C ARG A 88 -7.78 -1.33 14.15
N THR A 89 -8.75 -0.47 13.93
CA THR A 89 -9.10 -0.03 12.57
C THR A 89 -8.25 1.15 12.14
N PHE A 90 -8.19 1.38 10.83
CA PHE A 90 -7.42 2.49 10.28
C PHE A 90 -7.97 3.87 10.67
N PHE A 91 -9.23 3.93 11.11
CA PHE A 91 -9.79 5.19 11.62
C PHE A 91 -9.18 5.61 12.96
N GLU A 92 -8.61 4.65 13.70
CA GLU A 92 -7.99 4.91 15.00
C GLU A 92 -6.53 5.33 14.89
N ALA A 93 -5.94 5.19 13.71
CA ALA A 93 -4.56 5.61 13.48
C ALA A 93 -4.50 7.12 13.26
N ARG A 94 -3.38 7.71 13.69
CA ARG A 94 -3.10 9.11 13.39
C ARG A 94 -2.02 9.19 12.32
N PHE A 95 -2.46 9.31 11.08
CA PHE A 95 -1.55 9.43 9.95
C PHE A 95 -0.88 10.81 9.93
N SER A 96 0.39 10.82 9.55
CA SER A 96 1.19 12.03 9.46
C SER A 96 1.88 12.13 8.11
N HIS A 97 2.22 13.33 7.72
CA HIS A 97 2.92 13.59 6.46
C HIS A 97 4.19 12.74 6.37
N GLY A 98 4.33 12.01 5.27
CA GLY A 98 5.49 11.16 5.04
C GLY A 98 5.31 9.70 5.46
N ASP A 99 4.15 9.33 6.01
CA ASP A 99 3.90 7.96 6.44
C ASP A 99 3.86 6.98 5.26
N PHE A 100 4.10 5.70 5.57
CA PHE A 100 4.06 4.60 4.62
C PHE A 100 2.86 3.72 4.94
N LEU A 101 2.08 3.35 3.93
CA LEU A 101 1.00 2.37 4.04
C LEU A 101 1.45 1.09 3.37
N VAL A 102 1.51 -0.01 4.11
CA VAL A 102 2.06 -1.28 3.66
C VAL A 102 0.95 -2.32 3.53
N PHE A 103 0.83 -2.91 2.35
CA PHE A 103 -0.19 -3.90 2.04
C PHE A 103 0.46 -5.19 1.55
N GLY A 104 -0.15 -6.33 1.90
CA GLY A 104 0.34 -7.64 1.50
C GLY A 104 -0.26 -8.14 0.20
N LYS A 105 0.13 -9.36 -0.19
CA LYS A 105 -0.40 -10.02 -1.38
C LYS A 105 -1.88 -10.35 -1.23
N GLU A 106 -2.55 -10.46 -2.35
CA GLU A 106 -4.02 -10.62 -2.37
C GLU A 106 -4.50 -11.89 -1.69
N THR A 107 -3.74 -13.00 -1.79
CA THR A 107 -4.16 -14.28 -1.23
C THR A 107 -3.89 -14.42 0.26
N ALA A 108 -2.73 -13.99 0.74
CA ALA A 108 -2.27 -14.28 2.10
C ALA A 108 -2.03 -13.06 2.97
N GLY A 109 -2.05 -11.86 2.40
CA GLY A 109 -1.74 -10.64 3.13
C GLY A 109 -0.26 -10.53 3.47
N LEU A 110 0.05 -9.78 4.51
CA LEU A 110 1.42 -9.58 4.97
C LEU A 110 1.90 -10.79 5.78
N PRO A 111 3.21 -11.09 5.76
CA PRO A 111 3.77 -12.17 6.57
C PRO A 111 3.49 -11.96 8.06
N ASP A 112 3.15 -13.06 8.77
CA ASP A 112 2.86 -13.00 10.20
C ASP A 112 4.03 -12.42 11.02
N ALA A 113 5.26 -12.79 10.65
CA ALA A 113 6.45 -12.28 11.34
C ALA A 113 6.54 -10.75 11.28
N LEU A 114 6.17 -10.17 10.15
CA LEU A 114 6.17 -8.72 9.99
C LEU A 114 5.10 -8.06 10.87
N LEU A 115 3.90 -8.63 10.90
CA LEU A 115 2.80 -8.11 11.72
C LEU A 115 3.12 -8.21 13.21
N GLU A 116 3.71 -9.34 13.63
CA GLU A 116 4.07 -9.58 15.03
C GLU A 116 5.22 -8.67 15.50
N SER A 117 6.05 -8.20 14.56
CA SER A 117 7.17 -7.31 14.88
C SER A 117 6.71 -5.91 15.30
N ASP A 118 5.50 -5.50 14.91
CA ASP A 118 5.01 -4.14 15.19
C ASP A 118 3.48 -4.12 15.26
N PRO A 119 2.90 -4.76 16.29
CA PRO A 119 1.44 -4.87 16.39
C PRO A 119 0.74 -3.52 16.56
N GLU A 120 1.42 -2.52 17.10
CA GLU A 120 0.84 -1.20 17.32
C GLU A 120 0.60 -0.44 16.02
N HIS A 121 1.33 -0.79 14.96
CA HIS A 121 1.16 -0.19 13.63
C HIS A 121 0.34 -1.05 12.68
N CYS A 122 -0.33 -2.09 13.18
CA CYS A 122 -1.22 -2.92 12.38
C CYS A 122 -2.64 -2.36 12.43
N LEU A 123 -3.25 -2.25 11.25
CA LEU A 123 -4.56 -1.65 11.08
C LEU A 123 -5.43 -2.51 10.18
N SER A 124 -6.73 -2.49 10.43
CA SER A 124 -7.71 -3.15 9.56
C SER A 124 -8.69 -2.14 8.99
N LEU A 125 -9.31 -2.51 7.87
CA LEU A 125 -10.48 -1.81 7.37
C LEU A 125 -11.73 -2.53 7.91
N PRO A 126 -12.70 -1.82 8.47
CA PRO A 126 -13.91 -2.48 8.97
C PRO A 126 -14.66 -3.21 7.85
N MET A 127 -15.04 -4.45 8.11
CA MET A 127 -15.81 -5.28 7.19
C MET A 127 -16.97 -5.94 7.96
N PRO A 128 -18.02 -5.17 8.29
CA PRO A 128 -19.14 -5.72 9.07
C PRO A 128 -20.04 -6.68 8.30
N GLY A 129 -19.88 -6.76 6.99
CA GLY A 129 -20.63 -7.68 6.14
C GLY A 129 -20.06 -9.08 6.17
N LYS A 130 -20.48 -9.90 5.19
CA LYS A 130 -20.16 -11.34 5.16
C LYS A 130 -18.95 -11.69 4.30
N THR A 131 -18.28 -10.72 3.68
CA THR A 131 -17.08 -10.99 2.88
C THR A 131 -15.87 -11.24 3.77
N ARG A 132 -14.91 -12.02 3.26
CA ARG A 132 -13.66 -12.31 3.97
C ARG A 132 -12.60 -11.23 3.78
N SER A 133 -12.68 -10.56 2.64
CA SER A 133 -11.71 -9.53 2.28
C SER A 133 -12.33 -8.63 1.21
N ILE A 134 -11.71 -7.48 1.01
CA ILE A 134 -12.06 -6.60 -0.11
C ILE A 134 -10.89 -6.56 -1.09
N ASN A 135 -11.19 -6.18 -2.31
CA ASN A 135 -10.18 -6.05 -3.36
C ASN A 135 -9.03 -5.15 -2.88
N LEU A 136 -7.80 -5.56 -3.18
CA LEU A 136 -6.60 -4.84 -2.71
C LEU A 136 -6.60 -3.37 -3.15
N SER A 137 -6.93 -3.09 -4.40
CA SER A 137 -6.92 -1.70 -4.90
C SER A 137 -7.97 -0.85 -4.19
N ASN A 138 -9.11 -1.43 -3.82
CA ASN A 138 -10.13 -0.74 -3.03
C ASN A 138 -9.61 -0.41 -1.63
N ALA A 139 -8.94 -1.36 -0.99
CA ALA A 139 -8.36 -1.15 0.34
C ALA A 139 -7.31 -0.03 0.32
N VAL A 140 -6.41 -0.07 -0.67
CA VAL A 140 -5.36 0.96 -0.82
C VAL A 140 -6.00 2.33 -1.04
N SER A 141 -7.03 2.41 -1.88
CA SER A 141 -7.72 3.66 -2.16
C SER A 141 -8.37 4.23 -0.91
N ALA A 142 -9.12 3.40 -0.17
CA ALA A 142 -9.79 3.84 1.06
C ALA A 142 -8.79 4.35 2.09
N ALA A 143 -7.72 3.60 2.32
CA ALA A 143 -6.69 3.97 3.30
C ALA A 143 -5.95 5.24 2.89
N SER A 144 -5.63 5.38 1.61
CA SER A 144 -4.91 6.54 1.10
C SER A 144 -5.71 7.83 1.25
N TYR A 145 -7.01 7.78 0.95
CA TYR A 145 -7.86 8.96 1.09
C TYR A 145 -8.16 9.30 2.55
N GLU A 146 -8.23 8.31 3.44
CA GLU A 146 -8.35 8.60 4.87
C GLU A 146 -7.06 9.27 5.39
N ALA A 147 -5.90 8.79 4.97
CA ALA A 147 -4.63 9.43 5.31
C ALA A 147 -4.57 10.86 4.75
N TYR A 148 -5.00 11.06 3.50
CA TYR A 148 -5.08 12.38 2.88
C TYR A 148 -5.96 13.32 3.71
N ARG A 149 -7.15 12.85 4.08
CA ARG A 149 -8.08 13.64 4.89
C ARG A 149 -7.44 14.07 6.21
N GLN A 150 -6.81 13.13 6.91
CA GLN A 150 -6.19 13.43 8.20
C GLN A 150 -5.04 14.42 8.08
N ILE A 151 -4.21 14.28 7.05
CA ILE A 151 -3.02 15.10 6.89
C ILE A 151 -3.37 16.54 6.48
N PHE A 152 -4.35 16.70 5.59
CA PHE A 152 -4.65 18.01 5.00
C PHE A 152 -5.90 18.70 5.56
N PHE A 153 -6.76 17.98 6.28
CA PHE A 153 -8.06 18.50 6.69
C PHE A 153 -8.39 18.28 8.18
N ARG A 154 -7.39 18.14 9.00
CA ARG A 154 -7.59 18.01 10.44
C ARG A 154 -8.15 19.29 11.06
#